data_7900f914b3516339745f236eef47ec5d
#
_entry.id   7900f914b3516339745f236eef47ec5d
#
_cell.length_a   1.000
_cell.length_b   1.000
_cell.length_c   1.000
_cell.angle_alpha   90.00
_cell.angle_beta   90.00
_cell.angle_gamma   90.00
#
_symmetry.space_group_name_H-M   'P 1'
#
loop_
_entity.id
_entity.type
_entity.pdbx_description
1 polymer ?
#
loop_
_entity_poly.entity_id
_entity_poly.type
_entity_poly.pdbx_seq_one_letter_code
_entity_poly.pdbx_strand_id
1 'polypeptide(L)'
;MRTLTFFGLLLILISCKEKVTESYFTAEKAIANFRKIEEICNRDSGRLWGSNLYGPLMFVDRTSRKISSNQIDNNGLLKLKDGIYTGIYPRENLITTSAVTFGGTLFGIAPLPPEEDEYRIITRAIHSLYHRHQQIIGIKPEYFNVVNMDEREARIWIKLEWKALRKAIEADGEEQSLALRDALIFRGSGRELFPKYAGLQNRFENYEGLATFTYM
;
A
#
# COMPACT_ATOMS: atom_id res chain seq x y z
N MET A 1 -29.92 57.18 43.72
CA MET A 1 -28.91 57.12 42.67
C MET A 1 -28.28 55.71 42.71
N ARG A 2 -28.59 54.84 41.75
CA ARG A 2 -28.02 53.49 41.63
C ARG A 2 -27.04 53.51 40.46
N THR A 3 -25.78 53.35 40.77
CA THR A 3 -24.69 53.21 39.79
C THR A 3 -24.65 51.78 39.29
N LEU A 4 -24.97 51.59 37.98
CA LEU A 4 -24.78 50.31 37.27
C LEU A 4 -23.31 50.20 36.84
N THR A 5 -22.61 49.24 37.40
CA THR A 5 -21.26 48.88 36.97
C THR A 5 -21.36 47.87 35.84
N PHE A 6 -20.95 48.25 34.61
CA PHE A 6 -20.90 47.40 33.44
C PHE A 6 -19.62 46.60 33.50
N PHE A 7 -19.73 45.27 33.70
CA PHE A 7 -18.61 44.34 33.62
C PHE A 7 -18.45 43.89 32.16
N GLY A 8 -17.50 44.46 31.47
CA GLY A 8 -17.14 44.07 30.10
C GLY A 8 -16.44 42.72 30.09
N LEU A 9 -17.09 41.69 29.56
CA LEU A 9 -16.51 40.37 29.35
C LEU A 9 -15.63 40.40 28.07
N LEU A 10 -14.32 40.47 28.26
CA LEU A 10 -13.32 40.39 27.16
C LEU A 10 -13.18 38.95 26.70
N LEU A 11 -13.84 38.57 25.62
CA LEU A 11 -13.66 37.26 24.94
C LEU A 11 -12.33 37.25 24.19
N ILE A 12 -11.32 36.62 24.78
CA ILE A 12 -10.05 36.33 24.11
C ILE A 12 -10.28 35.15 23.18
N LEU A 13 -10.43 35.40 21.88
CA LEU A 13 -10.39 34.37 20.84
C LEU A 13 -8.96 33.87 20.71
N ILE A 14 -8.66 32.75 21.39
CA ILE A 14 -7.43 32.02 21.16
C ILE A 14 -7.57 31.31 19.80
N SER A 15 -7.06 31.96 18.76
CA SER A 15 -6.90 31.33 17.44
C SER A 15 -5.79 30.28 17.58
N CYS A 16 -6.16 29.01 17.77
CA CYS A 16 -5.24 27.89 17.55
C CYS A 16 -4.81 27.90 16.08
N LYS A 17 -3.67 28.52 15.77
CA LYS A 17 -2.96 28.24 14.53
C LYS A 17 -2.46 26.79 14.66
N GLU A 18 -3.14 25.85 13.97
CA GLU A 18 -2.55 24.53 13.72
C GLU A 18 -1.15 24.76 13.14
N LYS A 19 -0.12 24.33 13.87
CA LYS A 19 1.22 24.22 13.32
C LYS A 19 1.12 23.20 12.18
N VAL A 20 1.09 23.69 10.95
CA VAL A 20 1.31 22.85 9.77
C VAL A 20 2.71 22.27 9.93
N THR A 21 2.80 21.05 10.44
CA THR A 21 4.06 20.31 10.50
C THR A 21 4.48 20.11 9.06
N GLU A 22 5.56 20.76 8.62
CA GLU A 22 6.08 20.55 7.29
C GLU A 22 6.33 19.05 7.08
N SER A 23 5.81 18.53 5.98
CA SER A 23 6.04 17.13 5.62
C SER A 23 7.54 16.91 5.45
N TYR A 24 8.08 15.85 6.03
CA TYR A 24 9.48 15.45 5.81
C TYR A 24 9.76 15.09 4.34
N PHE A 25 8.71 14.88 3.54
CA PHE A 25 8.80 14.45 2.16
C PHE A 25 8.78 15.65 1.22
N THR A 26 9.96 16.19 0.95
CA THR A 26 10.18 17.35 0.05
C THR A 26 10.13 16.91 -1.42
N ALA A 27 10.11 17.89 -2.35
CA ALA A 27 10.16 17.62 -3.78
C ALA A 27 11.45 16.90 -4.19
N GLU A 28 12.59 17.29 -3.62
CA GLU A 28 13.88 16.63 -3.89
C GLU A 28 13.87 15.17 -3.43
N LYS A 29 13.30 14.88 -2.26
CA LYS A 29 13.14 13.51 -1.78
C LYS A 29 12.20 12.70 -2.66
N ALA A 30 11.10 13.29 -3.13
CA ALA A 30 10.19 12.64 -4.07
C ALA A 30 10.90 12.27 -5.36
N ILE A 31 11.66 13.20 -5.97
CA ILE A 31 12.46 12.98 -7.19
C ILE A 31 13.47 11.84 -6.97
N ALA A 32 14.21 11.88 -5.87
CA ALA A 32 15.21 10.85 -5.55
C ALA A 32 14.56 9.45 -5.44
N ASN A 33 13.42 9.36 -4.75
CA ASN A 33 12.69 8.10 -4.63
C ASN A 33 12.12 7.61 -5.96
N PHE A 34 11.55 8.49 -6.80
CA PHE A 34 11.09 8.11 -8.14
C PHE A 34 12.21 7.54 -9.00
N ARG A 35 13.39 8.19 -9.02
CA ARG A 35 14.56 7.68 -9.75
C ARG A 35 15.00 6.31 -9.26
N LYS A 36 15.10 6.13 -7.94
CA LYS A 36 15.50 4.86 -7.35
C LYS A 36 14.51 3.72 -7.67
N ILE A 37 13.21 4.00 -7.64
CA ILE A 37 12.17 3.04 -8.01
C ILE A 37 12.26 2.70 -9.50
N GLU A 38 12.47 3.71 -10.37
CA GLU A 38 12.70 3.51 -11.80
C GLU A 38 13.91 2.63 -12.07
N GLU A 39 15.04 2.88 -11.41
CA GLU A 39 16.26 2.07 -11.51
C GLU A 39 16.02 0.62 -11.09
N ILE A 40 15.28 0.38 -10.00
CA ILE A 40 14.94 -0.97 -9.54
C ILE A 40 14.07 -1.68 -10.59
N CYS A 41 13.02 -1.04 -11.09
CA CYS A 41 12.13 -1.62 -12.09
C CYS A 41 12.87 -1.86 -13.43
N ASN A 42 13.76 -0.95 -13.85
CA ASN A 42 14.57 -1.12 -15.05
C ASN A 42 15.61 -2.23 -14.92
N ARG A 43 16.15 -2.45 -13.71
CA ARG A 43 17.07 -3.58 -13.44
C ARG A 43 16.36 -4.91 -13.56
N ASP A 44 15.12 -5.02 -13.09
CA ASP A 44 14.29 -6.21 -13.33
C ASP A 44 13.96 -6.37 -14.81
N SER A 45 13.70 -5.28 -15.51
CA SER A 45 13.42 -5.25 -16.96
C SER A 45 12.31 -6.22 -17.40
N GLY A 46 11.38 -6.49 -16.52
CA GLY A 46 10.24 -7.40 -16.77
C GLY A 46 10.57 -8.89 -16.63
N ARG A 47 11.73 -9.26 -16.07
CA ARG A 47 12.08 -10.66 -15.84
C ARG A 47 11.12 -11.37 -14.90
N LEU A 48 10.62 -10.66 -13.89
CA LEU A 48 9.72 -11.24 -12.90
C LEU A 48 8.29 -11.39 -13.42
N TRP A 49 7.77 -10.37 -14.13
CA TRP A 49 6.35 -10.29 -14.50
C TRP A 49 6.06 -10.14 -16.00
N GLY A 50 7.07 -10.33 -16.85
CA GLY A 50 6.93 -10.19 -18.30
C GLY A 50 6.82 -8.76 -18.81
N SER A 51 6.83 -7.75 -17.92
CA SER A 51 6.78 -6.32 -18.25
C SER A 51 7.47 -5.48 -17.20
N ASN A 52 8.03 -4.32 -17.62
CA ASN A 52 8.55 -3.33 -16.68
C ASN A 52 7.39 -2.72 -15.87
N LEU A 53 7.49 -2.75 -14.55
CA LEU A 53 6.44 -2.25 -13.68
C LEU A 53 6.42 -0.73 -13.57
N TYR A 54 7.54 -0.03 -13.87
CA TYR A 54 7.60 1.42 -13.72
C TYR A 54 6.52 2.13 -14.55
N GLY A 55 5.93 3.16 -13.95
CA GLY A 55 4.88 3.93 -14.59
C GLY A 55 4.30 4.99 -13.66
N PRO A 56 3.07 5.46 -13.91
CA PRO A 56 2.40 6.44 -13.06
C PRO A 56 2.36 6.02 -11.61
N LEU A 57 2.98 6.84 -10.75
CA LEU A 57 3.12 6.60 -9.32
C LEU A 57 2.89 7.89 -8.55
N MET A 58 2.12 7.81 -7.47
CA MET A 58 1.95 8.92 -6.55
C MET A 58 2.21 8.51 -5.10
N PHE A 59 2.96 9.33 -4.39
CA PHE A 59 3.04 9.31 -2.94
C PHE A 59 1.95 10.20 -2.35
N VAL A 60 1.30 9.73 -1.29
CA VAL A 60 0.26 10.51 -0.60
C VAL A 60 0.59 10.60 0.88
N ASP A 61 0.73 11.82 1.37
CA ASP A 61 0.84 12.09 2.79
C ASP A 61 -0.50 11.85 3.49
N ARG A 62 -0.52 11.00 4.51
CA ARG A 62 -1.77 10.59 5.18
C ARG A 62 -2.45 11.72 5.95
N THR A 63 -1.67 12.68 6.44
CA THR A 63 -2.18 13.79 7.27
C THR A 63 -2.66 14.94 6.41
N SER A 64 -1.77 15.48 5.58
CA SER A 64 -2.08 16.62 4.72
C SER A 64 -2.83 16.25 3.44
N ARG A 65 -2.84 14.96 3.08
CA ARG A 65 -3.37 14.41 1.81
C ARG A 65 -2.67 14.96 0.56
N LYS A 66 -1.51 15.61 0.74
CA LYS A 66 -0.71 16.12 -0.36
C LYS A 66 -0.20 14.98 -1.22
N ILE A 67 -0.36 15.15 -2.54
CA ILE A 67 0.16 14.25 -3.57
C ILE A 67 1.53 14.75 -4.02
N SER A 68 2.48 13.82 -4.19
CA SER A 68 3.71 13.98 -4.95
C SER A 68 3.74 12.89 -6.02
N SER A 69 3.70 13.27 -7.29
CA SER A 69 3.60 12.33 -8.42
C SER A 69 4.73 12.52 -9.43
N ASN A 70 5.14 11.41 -10.07
CA ASN A 70 6.16 11.42 -11.11
C ASN A 70 5.63 11.91 -12.47
N GLN A 71 4.31 11.97 -12.67
CA GLN A 71 3.71 12.48 -13.91
C GLN A 71 2.35 13.15 -13.66
N ILE A 72 1.88 13.88 -14.69
CA ILE A 72 0.57 14.52 -14.72
C ILE A 72 -0.55 13.49 -14.90
N ASP A 73 -1.74 13.81 -14.40
CA ASP A 73 -2.99 13.11 -14.72
C ASP A 73 -3.63 13.66 -16.01
N ASN A 74 -4.48 12.87 -16.66
CA ASN A 74 -5.10 13.22 -17.95
C ASN A 74 -6.03 14.44 -17.85
N ASN A 75 -6.65 14.68 -16.70
CA ASN A 75 -7.57 15.80 -16.48
C ASN A 75 -6.87 17.07 -15.97
N GLY A 76 -5.55 17.01 -15.72
CA GLY A 76 -4.76 18.15 -15.27
C GLY A 76 -5.11 18.64 -13.86
N LEU A 77 -5.53 17.73 -12.98
CA LEU A 77 -5.79 18.03 -11.56
C LEU A 77 -4.48 18.24 -10.79
N LEU A 78 -3.42 17.53 -11.21
CA LEU A 78 -2.08 17.71 -10.68
C LEU A 78 -1.38 18.87 -11.38
N LYS A 79 -0.60 19.65 -10.63
CA LYS A 79 0.15 20.80 -11.14
C LYS A 79 1.64 20.60 -10.92
N LEU A 80 2.44 20.96 -11.92
CA LEU A 80 3.88 20.93 -11.81
C LEU A 80 4.35 21.98 -10.80
N LYS A 81 5.11 21.54 -9.81
CA LYS A 81 5.74 22.38 -8.80
C LYS A 81 7.05 21.74 -8.36
N ASP A 82 8.14 22.50 -8.37
CA ASP A 82 9.47 22.07 -7.90
C ASP A 82 9.96 20.75 -8.57
N GLY A 83 9.62 20.54 -9.84
CA GLY A 83 10.02 19.37 -10.62
C GLY A 83 9.19 18.10 -10.43
N ILE A 84 8.12 18.15 -9.63
CA ILE A 84 7.13 17.05 -9.44
C ILE A 84 5.71 17.55 -9.68
N TYR A 85 4.78 16.62 -9.90
CA TYR A 85 3.38 16.96 -9.99
C TYR A 85 2.73 16.85 -8.61
N THR A 86 1.99 17.89 -8.20
CA THR A 86 1.41 17.99 -6.86
C THR A 86 -0.09 18.28 -6.91
N GLY A 87 -0.79 17.84 -5.89
CA GLY A 87 -2.23 18.05 -5.71
C GLY A 87 -2.68 17.63 -4.33
N ILE A 88 -3.99 17.55 -4.13
CA ILE A 88 -4.60 17.07 -2.89
C ILE A 88 -5.44 15.83 -3.22
N TYR A 89 -5.19 14.74 -2.48
CA TYR A 89 -5.96 13.51 -2.63
C TYR A 89 -7.34 13.68 -1.99
N PRO A 90 -8.45 13.34 -2.68
CA PRO A 90 -9.81 13.58 -2.20
C PRO A 90 -10.09 12.94 -0.84
N ARG A 91 -10.84 13.65 0.02
CA ARG A 91 -11.10 13.21 1.41
C ARG A 91 -11.94 11.93 1.48
N GLU A 92 -12.85 11.77 0.53
CA GLU A 92 -13.73 10.62 0.40
C GLU A 92 -13.00 9.33 0.02
N ASN A 93 -11.79 9.43 -0.52
CA ASN A 93 -11.01 8.27 -0.95
C ASN A 93 -10.08 7.78 0.17
N LEU A 94 -10.02 6.46 0.34
CA LEU A 94 -9.07 5.83 1.26
C LEU A 94 -7.64 5.94 0.72
N ILE A 95 -6.70 6.24 1.61
CA ILE A 95 -5.26 6.21 1.28
C ILE A 95 -4.71 4.84 1.67
N THR A 96 -4.58 3.97 0.69
CA THR A 96 -4.05 2.60 0.84
C THR A 96 -2.91 2.36 -0.14
N THR A 97 -2.07 1.38 0.11
CA THR A 97 -1.10 0.89 -0.87
C THR A 97 -1.86 0.09 -1.93
N SER A 98 -2.05 0.64 -3.12
CA SER A 98 -2.89 0.04 -4.16
C SER A 98 -2.67 0.72 -5.53
N ALA A 99 -3.55 0.48 -6.49
CA ALA A 99 -3.65 1.28 -7.70
C ALA A 99 -5.02 1.95 -7.79
N VAL A 100 -5.05 3.19 -8.27
CA VAL A 100 -6.25 4.02 -8.33
C VAL A 100 -6.27 4.86 -9.61
N THR A 101 -7.45 5.01 -10.21
CA THR A 101 -7.64 5.99 -11.27
C THR A 101 -7.87 7.37 -10.65
N PHE A 102 -6.95 8.29 -10.90
CA PHE A 102 -7.02 9.68 -10.47
C PHE A 102 -6.87 10.58 -11.68
N GLY A 103 -7.80 11.53 -11.85
CA GLY A 103 -7.78 12.42 -13.01
C GLY A 103 -7.72 11.70 -14.36
N GLY A 104 -8.33 10.53 -14.51
CA GLY A 104 -8.32 9.74 -15.73
C GLY A 104 -7.03 8.93 -15.99
N THR A 105 -6.07 8.97 -15.08
CA THR A 105 -4.81 8.20 -15.17
C THR A 105 -4.76 7.13 -14.08
N LEU A 106 -4.37 5.90 -14.43
CA LEU A 106 -4.18 4.81 -13.47
C LEU A 106 -2.81 4.93 -12.82
N PHE A 107 -2.79 5.31 -11.55
CA PHE A 107 -1.59 5.45 -10.73
C PHE A 107 -1.44 4.28 -9.74
N GLY A 108 -0.19 3.87 -9.49
CA GLY A 108 0.14 3.25 -8.21
C GLY A 108 0.08 4.31 -7.11
N ILE A 109 -0.58 4.02 -5.99
CA ILE A 109 -0.68 4.92 -4.85
C ILE A 109 0.07 4.34 -3.65
N ALA A 110 1.08 5.06 -3.18
CA ALA A 110 1.91 4.68 -2.05
C ALA A 110 1.75 5.70 -0.90
N PRO A 111 1.07 5.32 0.19
CA PRO A 111 1.01 6.16 1.37
C PRO A 111 2.39 6.35 1.98
N LEU A 112 2.75 7.60 2.29
CA LEU A 112 3.98 7.86 3.02
C LEU A 112 3.91 7.23 4.44
N PRO A 113 5.00 6.65 4.95
CA PRO A 113 5.07 6.25 6.35
C PRO A 113 5.01 7.49 7.26
N PRO A 114 4.64 7.33 8.56
CA PRO A 114 4.58 8.46 9.50
C PRO A 114 5.94 9.09 9.76
N GLU A 115 7.00 8.31 9.63
CA GLU A 115 8.39 8.72 9.77
C GLU A 115 9.17 8.43 8.50
N GLU A 116 10.29 9.10 8.29
CA GLU A 116 11.16 8.87 7.15
C GLU A 116 11.77 7.47 7.22
N ASP A 117 11.37 6.60 6.28
CA ASP A 117 11.85 5.23 6.14
C ASP A 117 11.92 4.91 4.65
N GLU A 118 13.12 5.00 4.08
CA GLU A 118 13.35 4.80 2.65
C GLU A 118 12.94 3.40 2.20
N TYR A 119 13.21 2.37 3.00
CA TYR A 119 12.82 1.00 2.67
C TYR A 119 11.30 0.88 2.53
N ARG A 120 10.55 1.42 3.48
CA ARG A 120 9.07 1.42 3.43
C ARG A 120 8.51 2.25 2.29
N ILE A 121 9.16 3.37 1.94
CA ILE A 121 8.74 4.21 0.81
C ILE A 121 8.87 3.40 -0.49
N ILE A 122 10.02 2.77 -0.71
CA ILE A 122 10.32 2.00 -1.92
C ILE A 122 9.43 0.75 -2.01
N THR A 123 9.33 -0.03 -0.95
CA THR A 123 8.55 -1.27 -0.95
C THR A 123 7.06 -1.01 -1.19
N ARG A 124 6.48 0.03 -0.57
CA ARG A 124 5.09 0.44 -0.85
C ARG A 124 4.89 0.90 -2.29
N ALA A 125 5.86 1.61 -2.85
CA ALA A 125 5.78 2.08 -4.24
C ALA A 125 5.81 0.90 -5.22
N ILE A 126 6.73 -0.05 -5.06
CA ILE A 126 6.83 -1.26 -5.90
C ILE A 126 5.57 -2.11 -5.78
N HIS A 127 5.06 -2.32 -4.56
CA HIS A 127 3.80 -3.00 -4.31
C HIS A 127 2.64 -2.33 -5.06
N SER A 128 2.55 -1.00 -5.01
CA SER A 128 1.50 -0.24 -5.70
C SER A 128 1.63 -0.30 -7.22
N LEU A 129 2.86 -0.29 -7.75
CA LEU A 129 3.12 -0.47 -9.17
C LEU A 129 2.71 -1.86 -9.65
N TYR A 130 2.89 -2.88 -8.82
CA TYR A 130 2.38 -4.22 -9.13
C TYR A 130 0.84 -4.26 -9.15
N HIS A 131 0.16 -3.63 -8.21
CA HIS A 131 -1.31 -3.50 -8.29
C HIS A 131 -1.78 -2.74 -9.54
N ARG A 132 -1.01 -1.74 -9.97
CA ARG A 132 -1.26 -1.07 -11.24
C ARG A 132 -1.11 -2.05 -12.41
N HIS A 133 -0.06 -2.86 -12.43
CA HIS A 133 0.15 -3.90 -13.42
C HIS A 133 -1.00 -4.92 -13.42
N GLN A 134 -1.44 -5.40 -12.26
CA GLN A 134 -2.59 -6.30 -12.14
C GLN A 134 -3.85 -5.74 -12.82
N GLN A 135 -4.15 -4.45 -12.60
CA GLN A 135 -5.31 -3.83 -13.25
C GLN A 135 -5.13 -3.71 -14.77
N ILE A 136 -3.92 -3.45 -15.26
CA ILE A 136 -3.61 -3.40 -16.70
C ILE A 136 -3.85 -4.75 -17.37
N ILE A 137 -3.50 -5.85 -16.71
CA ILE A 137 -3.73 -7.22 -17.21
C ILE A 137 -5.13 -7.76 -16.89
N GLY A 138 -6.04 -6.92 -16.38
CA GLY A 138 -7.45 -7.26 -16.15
C GLY A 138 -7.78 -7.87 -14.79
N ILE A 139 -6.82 -7.96 -13.86
CA ILE A 139 -7.08 -8.38 -12.48
C ILE A 139 -7.63 -7.18 -11.70
N LYS A 140 -8.91 -7.27 -11.32
CA LYS A 140 -9.58 -6.18 -10.60
C LYS A 140 -9.28 -6.23 -9.11
N PRO A 141 -9.20 -5.06 -8.44
CA PRO A 141 -9.11 -5.01 -6.99
C PRO A 141 -10.38 -5.62 -6.38
N GLU A 142 -10.19 -6.45 -5.37
CA GLU A 142 -11.28 -7.02 -4.58
C GLU A 142 -11.11 -6.63 -3.11
N TYR A 143 -12.22 -6.40 -2.43
CA TYR A 143 -12.21 -6.28 -0.97
C TYR A 143 -12.24 -7.68 -0.36
N PHE A 144 -11.12 -8.07 0.23
CA PHE A 144 -10.99 -9.36 0.88
C PHE A 144 -11.40 -9.28 2.34
N ASN A 145 -12.58 -9.79 2.67
CA ASN A 145 -12.95 -10.03 4.05
C ASN A 145 -12.67 -11.50 4.39
N VAL A 146 -11.46 -11.77 4.89
CA VAL A 146 -11.02 -13.14 5.26
C VAL A 146 -11.51 -13.46 6.66
N VAL A 147 -12.85 -13.63 6.80
CA VAL A 147 -13.54 -13.79 8.09
C VAL A 147 -13.16 -15.07 8.83
N ASN A 148 -12.68 -16.12 8.12
CA ASN A 148 -12.27 -17.37 8.76
C ASN A 148 -11.07 -17.21 9.72
N MET A 149 -10.30 -16.11 9.61
CA MET A 149 -9.20 -15.81 10.53
C MET A 149 -9.68 -15.53 11.96
N ASP A 150 -10.97 -15.27 12.16
CA ASP A 150 -11.57 -15.10 13.49
C ASP A 150 -11.80 -16.44 14.18
N GLU A 151 -11.86 -17.55 13.44
CA GLU A 151 -12.04 -18.88 13.99
C GLU A 151 -10.71 -19.49 14.46
N ARG A 152 -10.72 -20.09 15.66
CA ARG A 152 -9.52 -20.69 16.28
C ARG A 152 -8.90 -21.78 15.40
N GLU A 153 -9.72 -22.68 14.85
CA GLU A 153 -9.24 -23.78 14.02
C GLU A 153 -8.62 -23.30 12.71
N ALA A 154 -9.25 -22.34 12.04
CA ALA A 154 -8.68 -21.74 10.83
C ALA A 154 -7.29 -21.16 11.09
N ARG A 155 -7.12 -20.43 12.20
CA ARG A 155 -5.81 -19.91 12.60
C ARG A 155 -4.78 -21.01 12.88
N ILE A 156 -5.20 -22.15 13.42
CA ILE A 156 -4.28 -23.29 13.67
C ILE A 156 -3.76 -23.83 12.34
N TRP A 157 -4.64 -24.14 11.38
CA TRP A 157 -4.25 -24.70 10.10
C TRP A 157 -3.34 -23.77 9.29
N ILE A 158 -3.68 -22.49 9.24
CA ILE A 158 -2.86 -21.46 8.58
C ILE A 158 -1.47 -21.36 9.23
N LYS A 159 -1.39 -21.38 10.58
CA LYS A 159 -0.10 -21.33 11.28
C LYS A 159 0.74 -22.58 11.06
N LEU A 160 0.13 -23.75 10.96
CA LEU A 160 0.83 -24.99 10.63
C LEU A 160 1.39 -24.97 9.22
N GLU A 161 0.57 -24.52 8.25
CA GLU A 161 1.00 -24.31 6.87
C GLU A 161 2.19 -23.33 6.79
N TRP A 162 2.10 -22.16 7.43
CA TRP A 162 3.20 -21.19 7.42
C TRP A 162 4.49 -21.72 8.06
N LYS A 163 4.37 -22.50 9.15
CA LYS A 163 5.54 -23.14 9.77
C LYS A 163 6.19 -24.16 8.83
N ALA A 164 5.39 -24.95 8.13
CA ALA A 164 5.88 -25.91 7.16
C ALA A 164 6.51 -25.23 5.95
N LEU A 165 5.87 -24.17 5.40
CA LEU A 165 6.45 -23.37 4.31
C LEU A 165 7.77 -22.71 4.73
N ARG A 166 7.84 -22.15 5.93
CA ARG A 166 9.09 -21.59 6.46
C ARG A 166 10.19 -22.65 6.50
N LYS A 167 9.88 -23.83 7.04
CA LYS A 167 10.83 -24.94 7.09
C LYS A 167 11.29 -25.35 5.67
N ALA A 168 10.38 -25.37 4.70
CA ALA A 168 10.70 -25.68 3.32
C ALA A 168 11.65 -24.64 2.67
N ILE A 169 11.55 -23.36 3.07
CA ILE A 169 12.45 -22.30 2.58
C ILE A 169 13.84 -22.42 3.23
N GLU A 170 13.91 -22.87 4.49
CA GLU A 170 15.15 -22.98 5.28
C GLU A 170 15.89 -24.33 5.05
N ALA A 171 15.26 -25.32 4.40
CA ALA A 171 15.77 -26.66 4.19
C ALA A 171 16.06 -26.96 2.71
N ASP A 172 16.83 -28.01 2.46
CA ASP A 172 17.15 -28.51 1.14
C ASP A 172 16.80 -30.01 1.00
N GLY A 173 16.74 -30.51 -0.25
CA GLY A 173 16.61 -31.92 -0.59
C GLY A 173 15.34 -32.57 -0.03
N GLU A 174 15.53 -33.73 0.67
CA GLU A 174 14.42 -34.53 1.19
C GLU A 174 13.63 -33.74 2.29
N GLU A 175 14.33 -33.06 3.18
CA GLU A 175 13.70 -32.27 4.25
C GLU A 175 12.81 -31.17 3.70
N GLN A 176 13.27 -30.45 2.66
CA GLN A 176 12.46 -29.47 1.93
C GLN A 176 11.19 -30.09 1.34
N SER A 177 11.36 -31.25 0.67
CA SER A 177 10.25 -31.97 0.02
C SER A 177 9.18 -32.39 1.04
N LEU A 178 9.62 -32.89 2.21
CA LEU A 178 8.74 -33.30 3.31
C LEU A 178 7.99 -32.07 3.86
N ALA A 179 8.68 -30.96 4.09
CA ALA A 179 8.08 -29.73 4.59
C ALA A 179 7.05 -29.14 3.60
N LEU A 180 7.33 -29.19 2.29
CA LEU A 180 6.36 -28.77 1.25
C LEU A 180 5.11 -29.67 1.26
N ARG A 181 5.30 -31.00 1.38
CA ARG A 181 4.17 -31.92 1.50
C ARG A 181 3.32 -31.62 2.73
N ASP A 182 3.93 -31.39 3.87
CA ASP A 182 3.22 -31.04 5.10
C ASP A 182 2.43 -29.73 4.95
N ALA A 183 3.02 -28.72 4.30
CA ALA A 183 2.33 -27.45 4.00
C ALA A 183 1.08 -27.68 3.13
N LEU A 184 1.18 -28.51 2.09
CA LEU A 184 0.04 -28.85 1.24
C LEU A 184 -1.05 -29.62 1.99
N ILE A 185 -0.68 -30.53 2.90
CA ILE A 185 -1.63 -31.25 3.75
C ILE A 185 -2.37 -30.29 4.69
N PHE A 186 -1.65 -29.40 5.37
CA PHE A 186 -2.24 -28.41 6.27
C PHE A 186 -3.18 -27.45 5.52
N ARG A 187 -2.78 -26.99 4.34
CA ARG A 187 -3.62 -26.19 3.45
C ARG A 187 -4.87 -26.93 3.02
N GLY A 188 -4.74 -28.19 2.61
CA GLY A 188 -5.86 -29.05 2.22
C GLY A 188 -6.86 -29.24 3.33
N SER A 189 -6.39 -29.64 4.52
CA SER A 189 -7.23 -29.83 5.71
C SER A 189 -7.96 -28.56 6.14
N GLY A 190 -7.27 -27.41 6.13
CA GLY A 190 -7.90 -26.13 6.44
C GLY A 190 -9.01 -25.75 5.43
N ARG A 191 -8.79 -26.01 4.13
CA ARG A 191 -9.77 -25.74 3.07
C ARG A 191 -10.96 -26.69 3.09
N GLU A 192 -10.75 -27.93 3.50
CA GLU A 192 -11.82 -28.92 3.68
C GLU A 192 -12.78 -28.51 4.83
N LEU A 193 -12.22 -28.02 5.94
CA LEU A 193 -13.01 -27.51 7.06
C LEU A 193 -13.71 -26.19 6.76
N PHE A 194 -13.12 -25.35 5.90
CA PHE A 194 -13.61 -24.01 5.59
C PHE A 194 -13.76 -23.78 4.06
N PRO A 195 -14.53 -24.61 3.32
CA PRO A 195 -14.52 -24.61 1.85
C PRO A 195 -15.00 -23.29 1.24
N LYS A 196 -15.91 -22.56 1.89
CA LYS A 196 -16.40 -21.26 1.43
C LYS A 196 -15.32 -20.18 1.38
N TYR A 197 -14.22 -20.32 2.13
CA TYR A 197 -13.13 -19.36 2.19
C TYR A 197 -11.96 -19.69 1.25
N ALA A 198 -11.89 -20.93 0.75
CA ALA A 198 -10.77 -21.37 -0.08
C ALA A 198 -10.58 -20.49 -1.33
N GLY A 199 -11.67 -20.14 -2.01
CA GLY A 199 -11.66 -19.25 -3.17
C GLY A 199 -11.22 -17.81 -2.81
N LEU A 200 -11.67 -17.29 -1.66
CA LEU A 200 -11.26 -15.97 -1.17
C LEU A 200 -9.77 -15.94 -0.83
N GLN A 201 -9.27 -16.97 -0.16
CA GLN A 201 -7.84 -17.08 0.16
C GLN A 201 -6.97 -17.10 -1.10
N ASN A 202 -7.35 -17.89 -2.12
CA ASN A 202 -6.63 -17.92 -3.39
C ASN A 202 -6.59 -16.54 -4.06
N ARG A 203 -7.72 -15.83 -4.11
CA ARG A 203 -7.76 -14.50 -4.72
C ARG A 203 -6.93 -13.49 -3.92
N PHE A 204 -6.99 -13.54 -2.59
CA PHE A 204 -6.17 -12.69 -1.72
C PHE A 204 -4.68 -12.97 -1.91
N GLU A 205 -4.26 -14.22 -1.92
CA GLU A 205 -2.88 -14.63 -2.15
C GLU A 205 -2.38 -14.18 -3.53
N ASN A 206 -3.21 -14.32 -4.57
CA ASN A 206 -2.86 -13.87 -5.90
C ASN A 206 -2.83 -12.33 -6.02
N TYR A 207 -3.68 -11.62 -5.33
CA TYR A 207 -3.75 -10.16 -5.40
C TYR A 207 -2.69 -9.51 -4.50
N GLU A 208 -2.73 -9.76 -3.20
CA GLU A 208 -1.86 -9.14 -2.20
C GLU A 208 -0.53 -9.88 -2.04
N GLY A 209 -0.55 -11.23 -2.08
CA GLY A 209 0.62 -12.06 -1.90
C GLY A 209 1.65 -11.84 -3.01
N LEU A 210 1.23 -11.80 -4.27
CA LEU A 210 2.14 -11.52 -5.40
C LEU A 210 2.65 -10.08 -5.38
N ALA A 211 1.82 -9.12 -4.95
CA ALA A 211 2.26 -7.74 -4.76
C ALA A 211 3.33 -7.63 -3.66
N THR A 212 3.17 -8.39 -2.58
CA THR A 212 4.16 -8.49 -1.51
C THR A 212 5.45 -9.17 -1.99
N PHE A 213 5.34 -10.27 -2.72
CA PHE A 213 6.50 -10.97 -3.29
C PHE A 213 7.34 -10.09 -4.23
N THR A 214 6.70 -9.15 -4.93
CA THR A 214 7.36 -8.28 -5.92
C THR A 214 8.47 -7.40 -5.35
N TYR A 215 8.43 -7.06 -4.05
CA TYR A 215 9.44 -6.18 -3.43
C TYR A 215 10.37 -6.92 -2.44
N MET A 216 10.21 -8.22 -2.25
CA MET A 216 11.09 -9.07 -1.42
C MET A 216 12.37 -9.43 -2.15
#